data_b0c628f69783357f99294b953c0e3faf
#
_entry.id   b0c628f69783357f99294b953c0e3faf
#
_cell.length_a   1.000
_cell.length_b   1.000
_cell.length_c   1.000
_cell.angle_alpha   90.00
_cell.angle_beta   90.00
_cell.angle_gamma   90.00
#
_symmetry.space_group_name_H-M   'P 1'
#
loop_
_entity.id
_entity.type
_entity.pdbx_description
1 polymer ?
#
loop_
_entity_poly.entity_id
_entity_poly.type
_entity_poly.pdbx_seq_one_letter_code
_entity_poly.pdbx_strand_id
1 'polypeptide(L)'
;MESNGHRRVKKHDHHVKENGNSHMLDADEELDPWTAWAYKPRTITLLLVGACFLIWASGALDPERDASGDIVTSVKRGIWAMIAVFLAYCLLQAPSTVLIRPHPAIWRLVHGMAVVYLVALTFLLFQTRDNARQFMKFLHPDLGIELPERSYGADCRIYLPENPANKFKNLYETLFDEFVLAHIIGWWGKAILIRNQPLLWVLSIGFEMMELTFRHMLPNFNECWWDSIILDIFICNWFGIWAGMHTVRYFDGKTYKWVGLSRQPNIIGKVKRTLGQFTPAHWDKDEWHPLLGPWRFIQVLSLCIVFLTVELNTFFLKFCLWIPPRNSVVIYRLILWWLLAIPTIREYNTYLQDRFILHLSCSPGPMKPVKKVGAYCWLSLAICIVELLICIKFGHGLYPKPMPIWLVIFWSSVGVAIVTFLLLWSWHPHLILGKKRR
;
A
#
# COMPACT_ATOMS: atom_id res chain seq x y z
N MET A 1 -12.70 56.15 -61.48
CA MET A 1 -12.90 54.80 -62.01
C MET A 1 -12.21 53.87 -61.06
N GLU A 2 -12.94 53.44 -60.07
CA GLU A 2 -12.44 52.74 -58.88
C GLU A 2 -12.75 51.27 -59.03
N SER A 3 -11.72 50.46 -58.76
CA SER A 3 -11.83 49.01 -58.72
C SER A 3 -11.75 48.56 -57.24
N ASN A 4 -12.88 48.09 -56.73
CA ASN A 4 -13.02 47.52 -55.40
C ASN A 4 -12.45 46.11 -55.36
N GLY A 5 -11.36 45.93 -54.62
CA GLY A 5 -10.77 44.64 -54.32
C GLY A 5 -11.35 44.01 -53.03
N HIS A 6 -12.14 42.94 -53.18
CA HIS A 6 -12.63 42.14 -52.06
C HIS A 6 -11.53 41.25 -51.52
N ARG A 7 -11.08 41.52 -50.31
CA ARG A 7 -10.17 40.67 -49.55
C ARG A 7 -10.96 39.52 -48.91
N ARG A 8 -10.84 38.31 -49.46
CA ARG A 8 -11.33 37.06 -48.86
C ARG A 8 -10.46 36.68 -47.68
N VAL A 9 -11.03 36.75 -46.46
CA VAL A 9 -10.45 36.20 -45.23
C VAL A 9 -10.61 34.68 -45.28
N LYS A 10 -9.48 33.94 -45.40
CA LYS A 10 -9.46 32.50 -45.20
C LYS A 10 -9.56 32.20 -43.70
N LYS A 11 -10.69 31.64 -43.30
CA LYS A 11 -10.83 30.95 -42.01
C LYS A 11 -9.95 29.69 -42.04
N HIS A 12 -8.91 29.67 -41.23
CA HIS A 12 -8.19 28.43 -40.89
C HIS A 12 -8.99 27.68 -39.83
N ASP A 13 -9.71 26.66 -40.26
CA ASP A 13 -10.22 25.63 -39.34
C ASP A 13 -9.07 24.78 -38.83
N HIS A 14 -8.62 25.06 -37.62
CA HIS A 14 -7.74 24.15 -36.89
C HIS A 14 -8.57 22.95 -36.41
N HIS A 15 -8.60 21.89 -37.19
CA HIS A 15 -8.95 20.56 -36.70
C HIS A 15 -7.83 20.11 -35.75
N VAL A 16 -8.07 20.29 -34.46
CA VAL A 16 -7.26 19.60 -33.43
C VAL A 16 -7.68 18.13 -33.47
N LYS A 17 -6.91 17.32 -34.19
CA LYS A 17 -6.93 15.87 -34.01
C LYS A 17 -6.27 15.59 -32.69
N GLU A 18 -7.07 15.33 -31.65
CA GLU A 18 -6.63 14.70 -30.43
C GLU A 18 -6.13 13.28 -30.75
N ASN A 19 -4.85 13.16 -31.02
CA ASN A 19 -4.17 11.88 -31.11
C ASN A 19 -3.87 11.40 -29.68
N GLY A 20 -4.64 10.43 -29.19
CA GLY A 20 -4.38 9.75 -27.90
C GLY A 20 -3.06 8.96 -27.81
N ASN A 21 -2.11 9.22 -28.73
CA ASN A 21 -0.78 8.62 -28.77
C ASN A 21 0.36 9.58 -28.43
N SER A 22 0.11 10.87 -28.22
CA SER A 22 1.17 11.86 -28.00
C SER A 22 1.86 11.76 -26.64
N HIS A 23 1.23 11.15 -25.62
CA HIS A 23 1.86 10.99 -24.30
C HIS A 23 2.93 9.90 -24.21
N MET A 24 3.06 9.04 -25.21
CA MET A 24 4.14 8.04 -25.26
C MET A 24 5.40 8.56 -25.97
N LEU A 25 5.29 9.57 -26.83
CA LEU A 25 6.41 10.09 -27.62
C LEU A 25 7.21 11.17 -26.87
N ASP A 26 6.58 11.93 -25.97
CA ASP A 26 7.31 12.93 -25.15
C ASP A 26 8.19 12.31 -24.05
N ALA A 27 8.05 11.01 -23.77
CA ALA A 27 8.91 10.30 -22.82
C ALA A 27 10.30 9.94 -23.39
N ASP A 28 10.42 9.87 -24.70
CA ASP A 28 11.69 9.48 -25.36
C ASP A 28 12.68 10.65 -25.48
N GLU A 29 12.25 11.90 -25.38
CA GLU A 29 13.11 13.07 -25.54
C GLU A 29 13.89 13.47 -24.29
N GLU A 30 13.56 12.98 -23.11
CA GLU A 30 14.21 13.35 -21.83
C GLU A 30 14.86 12.17 -21.09
N LEU A 31 15.15 11.08 -21.74
CA LEU A 31 15.88 9.97 -21.13
C LEU A 31 17.30 10.41 -20.77
N ASP A 32 17.60 10.37 -19.47
CA ASP A 32 18.96 10.60 -18.99
C ASP A 32 19.91 9.58 -19.65
N PRO A 33 20.97 10.03 -20.38
CA PRO A 33 21.91 9.14 -21.06
C PRO A 33 22.50 8.05 -20.16
N TRP A 34 22.63 8.34 -18.85
CA TRP A 34 23.15 7.41 -17.85
C TRP A 34 22.19 6.25 -17.53
N THR A 35 20.89 6.46 -17.67
CA THR A 35 19.87 5.45 -17.38
C THR A 35 19.24 4.87 -18.66
N ALA A 36 19.54 5.42 -19.83
CA ALA A 36 19.00 4.97 -21.12
C ALA A 36 19.27 3.48 -21.39
N TRP A 37 20.38 2.94 -20.91
CA TRP A 37 20.69 1.51 -21.00
C TRP A 37 19.70 0.60 -20.25
N ALA A 38 19.10 1.09 -19.19
CA ALA A 38 18.15 0.34 -18.37
C ALA A 38 16.74 0.26 -19.00
N TYR A 39 16.42 1.16 -19.95
CA TYR A 39 15.16 1.12 -20.69
C TYR A 39 15.20 0.13 -21.88
N LYS A 40 16.39 -0.18 -22.38
CA LYS A 40 16.59 -1.20 -23.42
C LYS A 40 17.29 -2.40 -22.78
N PRO A 41 16.56 -3.42 -22.35
CA PRO A 41 17.17 -4.56 -21.69
C PRO A 41 18.11 -5.28 -22.65
N ARG A 42 19.40 -5.22 -22.35
CA ARG A 42 20.42 -6.03 -23.03
C ARG A 42 20.38 -7.44 -22.45
N THR A 43 19.32 -8.16 -22.77
CA THR A 43 18.97 -9.44 -22.17
C THR A 43 20.10 -10.45 -22.28
N ILE A 44 20.78 -10.48 -23.43
CA ILE A 44 21.88 -11.43 -23.68
C ILE A 44 23.09 -11.13 -22.79
N THR A 45 23.51 -9.87 -22.68
CA THR A 45 24.66 -9.49 -21.83
C THR A 45 24.36 -9.76 -20.35
N LEU A 46 23.15 -9.44 -19.89
CA LEU A 46 22.72 -9.68 -18.51
C LEU A 46 22.59 -11.18 -18.20
N LEU A 47 22.14 -12.00 -19.16
CA LEU A 47 22.11 -13.45 -19.01
C LEU A 47 23.52 -14.04 -18.91
N LEU A 48 24.48 -13.58 -19.73
CA LEU A 48 25.87 -14.03 -19.65
C LEU A 48 26.51 -13.64 -18.32
N VAL A 49 26.35 -12.37 -17.88
CA VAL A 49 26.87 -11.91 -16.59
C VAL A 49 26.20 -12.68 -15.45
N GLY A 50 24.88 -12.90 -15.52
CA GLY A 50 24.14 -13.68 -14.52
C GLY A 50 24.60 -15.14 -14.48
N ALA A 51 24.85 -15.77 -15.63
CA ALA A 51 25.38 -17.13 -15.70
C ALA A 51 26.79 -17.24 -15.10
N CYS A 52 27.70 -16.32 -15.42
CA CYS A 52 29.02 -16.28 -14.80
C CYS A 52 28.95 -16.08 -13.29
N PHE A 53 28.06 -15.20 -12.83
CA PHE A 53 27.83 -14.99 -11.40
C PHE A 53 27.25 -16.23 -10.71
N LEU A 54 26.31 -16.93 -11.33
CA LEU A 54 25.73 -18.17 -10.79
C LEU A 54 26.77 -19.29 -10.71
N ILE A 55 27.62 -19.45 -11.72
CA ILE A 55 28.71 -20.43 -11.73
C ILE A 55 29.66 -20.14 -10.56
N TRP A 56 30.05 -18.87 -10.40
CA TRP A 56 30.94 -18.47 -9.30
C TRP A 56 30.28 -18.64 -7.93
N ALA A 57 29.03 -18.20 -7.74
CA ALA A 57 28.31 -18.23 -6.47
C ALA A 57 27.94 -19.66 -6.05
N SER A 58 27.62 -20.54 -7.00
CA SER A 58 27.29 -21.94 -6.76
C SER A 58 28.52 -22.80 -6.45
N GLY A 59 29.73 -22.35 -6.81
CA GLY A 59 30.93 -23.19 -6.74
C GLY A 59 30.93 -24.33 -7.75
N ALA A 60 30.13 -24.26 -8.82
CA ALA A 60 29.97 -25.36 -9.80
C ALA A 60 31.28 -25.85 -10.45
N LEU A 61 32.32 -25.01 -10.43
CA LEU A 61 33.65 -25.35 -10.94
C LEU A 61 34.69 -25.65 -9.82
N ASP A 62 34.26 -25.65 -8.55
CA ASP A 62 35.12 -25.86 -7.40
C ASP A 62 34.51 -26.93 -6.44
N PRO A 63 34.73 -28.22 -6.74
CA PRO A 63 34.14 -29.33 -6.01
C PRO A 63 34.60 -29.43 -4.54
N GLU A 64 35.74 -28.84 -4.14
CA GLU A 64 36.22 -28.86 -2.77
C GLU A 64 35.43 -27.93 -1.85
N ARG A 65 34.73 -26.97 -2.38
CA ARG A 65 33.94 -26.00 -1.61
C ARG A 65 32.66 -26.58 -1.00
N ASP A 66 32.16 -27.69 -1.55
CA ASP A 66 30.90 -28.32 -1.12
C ASP A 66 31.08 -29.38 -0.04
N ALA A 67 32.33 -29.83 0.23
CA ALA A 67 32.58 -30.96 1.13
C ALA A 67 32.35 -30.70 2.62
N SER A 68 32.14 -29.44 3.06
CA SER A 68 32.06 -29.06 4.49
C SER A 68 30.82 -28.28 4.88
N GLY A 69 29.79 -28.16 4.00
CA GLY A 69 28.62 -27.35 4.23
C GLY A 69 27.52 -28.01 5.05
N ASP A 70 27.05 -27.36 6.11
CA ASP A 70 25.82 -27.72 6.78
C ASP A 70 24.61 -27.68 5.80
N ILE A 71 23.78 -28.75 5.86
CA ILE A 71 22.57 -28.90 4.99
C ILE A 71 21.68 -27.67 5.05
N VAL A 72 21.47 -27.11 6.27
CA VAL A 72 20.61 -25.93 6.47
C VAL A 72 21.17 -24.71 5.74
N THR A 73 22.48 -24.50 5.80
CA THR A 73 23.15 -23.40 5.11
C THR A 73 23.09 -23.57 3.60
N SER A 74 23.25 -24.78 3.08
CA SER A 74 23.13 -25.09 1.67
C SER A 74 21.71 -24.83 1.14
N VAL A 75 20.68 -25.28 1.86
CA VAL A 75 19.27 -25.04 1.53
C VAL A 75 18.95 -23.53 1.55
N LYS A 76 19.42 -22.78 2.55
CA LYS A 76 19.24 -21.31 2.60
C LYS A 76 19.86 -20.62 1.39
N ARG A 77 21.08 -20.99 1.00
CA ARG A 77 21.76 -20.46 -0.20
C ARG A 77 20.95 -20.76 -1.46
N GLY A 78 20.44 -21.98 -1.62
CA GLY A 78 19.60 -22.39 -2.74
C GLY A 78 18.30 -21.57 -2.83
N ILE A 79 17.61 -21.38 -1.71
CA ILE A 79 16.38 -20.56 -1.63
C ILE A 79 16.67 -19.10 -2.05
N TRP A 80 17.73 -18.49 -1.50
CA TRP A 80 18.11 -17.12 -1.86
C TRP A 80 18.52 -17.00 -3.33
N ALA A 81 19.19 -18.00 -3.89
CA ALA A 81 19.54 -18.04 -5.30
C ALA A 81 18.29 -18.11 -6.20
N MET A 82 17.30 -18.95 -5.85
CA MET A 82 16.03 -19.02 -6.56
C MET A 82 15.30 -17.68 -6.55
N ILE A 83 15.21 -17.04 -5.38
CA ILE A 83 14.58 -15.72 -5.23
C ILE A 83 15.32 -14.68 -6.08
N ALA A 84 16.65 -14.66 -6.03
CA ALA A 84 17.46 -13.72 -6.81
C ALA A 84 17.27 -13.87 -8.32
N VAL A 85 17.26 -15.11 -8.83
CA VAL A 85 17.02 -15.41 -10.26
C VAL A 85 15.60 -15.00 -10.66
N PHE A 86 14.61 -15.30 -9.83
CA PHE A 86 13.23 -14.89 -10.09
C PHE A 86 13.07 -13.36 -10.11
N LEU A 87 13.67 -12.65 -9.16
CA LEU A 87 13.65 -11.17 -9.15
C LEU A 87 14.39 -10.57 -10.35
N ALA A 88 15.51 -11.16 -10.76
CA ALA A 88 16.22 -10.78 -11.98
C ALA A 88 15.35 -10.98 -13.22
N TYR A 89 14.64 -12.12 -13.30
CA TYR A 89 13.67 -12.35 -14.36
C TYR A 89 12.56 -11.30 -14.37
N CYS A 90 11.97 -11.00 -13.22
CA CYS A 90 10.93 -9.97 -13.11
C CYS A 90 11.44 -8.58 -13.53
N LEU A 91 12.65 -8.22 -13.12
CA LEU A 91 13.29 -6.96 -13.49
C LEU A 91 13.39 -6.79 -15.01
N LEU A 92 13.69 -7.89 -15.72
CA LEU A 92 13.90 -7.88 -17.16
C LEU A 92 12.62 -8.05 -17.96
N GLN A 93 11.70 -8.90 -17.52
CA GLN A 93 10.59 -9.42 -18.33
C GLN A 93 9.19 -9.12 -17.78
N ALA A 94 9.04 -8.72 -16.51
CA ALA A 94 7.73 -8.42 -15.97
C ALA A 94 7.06 -7.26 -16.73
N PRO A 95 5.73 -7.28 -16.87
CA PRO A 95 5.01 -6.22 -17.58
C PRO A 95 5.22 -4.88 -16.91
N SER A 96 5.32 -3.83 -17.72
CA SER A 96 5.39 -2.44 -17.25
C SER A 96 4.05 -2.05 -16.63
N THR A 97 4.11 -1.24 -15.56
CA THR A 97 2.91 -0.69 -14.92
C THR A 97 2.50 0.63 -15.55
N VAL A 98 1.37 1.16 -15.11
CA VAL A 98 0.91 2.52 -15.44
C VAL A 98 1.91 3.59 -14.94
N LEU A 99 2.75 3.24 -13.95
CA LEU A 99 3.73 4.14 -13.37
C LEU A 99 5.06 4.05 -14.13
N ILE A 100 5.43 5.15 -14.76
CA ILE A 100 6.70 5.29 -15.46
C ILE A 100 7.82 5.71 -14.50
N ARG A 101 7.47 6.34 -13.38
CA ARG A 101 8.42 6.94 -12.43
C ARG A 101 8.38 6.23 -11.07
N PRO A 102 9.51 6.08 -10.39
CA PRO A 102 10.86 6.59 -10.71
C PRO A 102 11.51 5.90 -11.92
N HIS A 103 11.35 4.60 -12.07
CA HIS A 103 11.78 3.81 -13.21
C HIS A 103 10.94 2.53 -13.30
N PRO A 104 10.51 2.08 -14.47
CA PRO A 104 9.69 0.87 -14.60
C PRO A 104 10.31 -0.37 -13.96
N ALA A 105 11.64 -0.48 -13.96
CA ALA A 105 12.36 -1.59 -13.34
C ALA A 105 12.11 -1.71 -11.84
N ILE A 106 11.95 -0.59 -11.12
CA ILE A 106 11.64 -0.59 -9.68
C ILE A 106 10.28 -1.23 -9.44
N TRP A 107 9.27 -0.87 -10.23
CA TRP A 107 7.94 -1.45 -10.10
C TRP A 107 7.89 -2.92 -10.47
N ARG A 108 8.68 -3.34 -11.46
CA ARG A 108 8.86 -4.76 -11.79
C ARG A 108 9.48 -5.53 -10.63
N LEU A 109 10.47 -4.94 -9.96
CA LEU A 109 11.08 -5.52 -8.77
C LEU A 109 10.08 -5.60 -7.60
N VAL A 110 9.33 -4.55 -7.35
CA VAL A 110 8.26 -4.53 -6.32
C VAL A 110 7.21 -5.61 -6.62
N HIS A 111 6.81 -5.75 -7.88
CA HIS A 111 5.90 -6.82 -8.29
C HIS A 111 6.48 -8.21 -7.99
N GLY A 112 7.74 -8.44 -8.38
CA GLY A 112 8.43 -9.70 -8.12
C GLY A 112 8.54 -10.01 -6.64
N MET A 113 8.92 -9.04 -5.81
CA MET A 113 8.97 -9.20 -4.34
C MET A 113 7.59 -9.52 -3.76
N ALA A 114 6.55 -8.87 -4.24
CA ALA A 114 5.18 -9.14 -3.79
C ALA A 114 4.71 -10.55 -4.18
N VAL A 115 5.09 -11.06 -5.36
CA VAL A 115 4.81 -12.44 -5.77
C VAL A 115 5.58 -13.43 -4.89
N VAL A 116 6.86 -13.19 -4.62
CA VAL A 116 7.64 -14.02 -3.69
C VAL A 116 6.99 -14.07 -2.31
N TYR A 117 6.53 -12.92 -1.83
CA TYR A 117 5.83 -12.81 -0.55
C TYR A 117 4.51 -13.60 -0.56
N LEU A 118 3.70 -13.46 -1.60
CA LEU A 118 2.46 -14.24 -1.76
C LEU A 118 2.71 -15.75 -1.77
N VAL A 119 3.75 -16.21 -2.48
CA VAL A 119 4.13 -17.64 -2.54
C VAL A 119 4.57 -18.13 -1.15
N ALA A 120 5.39 -17.34 -0.43
CA ALA A 120 5.82 -17.66 0.93
C ALA A 120 4.62 -17.74 1.91
N LEU A 121 3.70 -16.79 1.84
CA LEU A 121 2.46 -16.81 2.63
C LEU A 121 1.59 -18.02 2.29
N THR A 122 1.47 -18.35 1.01
CA THR A 122 0.71 -19.54 0.57
C THR A 122 1.34 -20.80 1.13
N PHE A 123 2.67 -20.92 1.11
CA PHE A 123 3.37 -22.03 1.75
C PHE A 123 3.04 -22.11 3.25
N LEU A 124 3.09 -20.99 3.97
CA LEU A 124 2.75 -20.94 5.40
C LEU A 124 1.29 -21.32 5.64
N LEU A 125 0.36 -20.92 4.79
CA LEU A 125 -1.06 -21.25 4.90
C LEU A 125 -1.31 -22.78 4.91
N PHE A 126 -0.48 -23.57 4.20
CA PHE A 126 -0.58 -25.03 4.16
C PHE A 126 0.13 -25.73 5.32
N GLN A 127 0.85 -24.98 6.17
CA GLN A 127 1.48 -25.54 7.36
C GLN A 127 0.51 -25.63 8.55
N THR A 128 0.88 -26.41 9.57
CA THR A 128 0.30 -26.27 10.91
C THR A 128 0.91 -25.02 11.58
N ARG A 129 0.23 -24.46 12.57
CA ARG A 129 0.73 -23.29 13.30
C ARG A 129 2.13 -23.51 13.88
N ASP A 130 2.36 -24.67 14.51
CA ASP A 130 3.64 -24.98 15.16
C ASP A 130 4.77 -25.21 14.14
N ASN A 131 4.46 -25.86 13.01
CA ASN A 131 5.43 -26.01 11.92
C ASN A 131 5.76 -24.65 11.30
N ALA A 132 4.77 -23.77 11.12
CA ALA A 132 5.01 -22.42 10.63
C ALA A 132 5.92 -21.61 11.56
N ARG A 133 5.72 -21.69 12.90
CA ARG A 133 6.60 -21.07 13.90
C ARG A 133 8.02 -21.64 13.85
N GLN A 134 8.16 -22.96 13.70
CA GLN A 134 9.48 -23.57 13.53
C GLN A 134 10.14 -23.15 12.23
N PHE A 135 9.38 -23.07 11.12
CA PHE A 135 9.90 -22.57 9.85
C PHE A 135 10.41 -21.14 9.98
N MET A 136 9.71 -20.27 10.70
CA MET A 136 10.17 -18.90 10.97
C MET A 136 11.52 -18.86 11.68
N LYS A 137 11.85 -19.82 12.57
CA LYS A 137 13.16 -19.91 13.21
C LYS A 137 14.31 -20.14 12.22
N PHE A 138 14.05 -20.84 11.09
CA PHE A 138 15.07 -20.99 10.05
C PHE A 138 15.39 -19.67 9.35
N LEU A 139 14.43 -18.74 9.29
CA LEU A 139 14.67 -17.42 8.72
C LEU A 139 15.49 -16.54 9.67
N HIS A 140 15.10 -16.52 10.95
CA HIS A 140 15.79 -15.77 12.00
C HIS A 140 15.61 -16.45 13.36
N PRO A 141 16.67 -16.57 14.20
CA PRO A 141 16.62 -17.30 15.46
C PRO A 141 15.60 -16.76 16.46
N ASP A 142 15.28 -15.46 16.41
CA ASP A 142 14.34 -14.83 17.35
C ASP A 142 12.88 -15.00 16.93
N LEU A 143 12.61 -15.55 15.73
CA LEU A 143 11.25 -15.77 15.25
C LEU A 143 10.67 -17.09 15.76
N GLY A 144 9.35 -17.15 15.95
CA GLY A 144 8.64 -18.36 16.39
C GLY A 144 8.95 -18.78 17.84
N ILE A 145 9.45 -17.86 18.66
CA ILE A 145 9.63 -18.03 20.11
C ILE A 145 8.51 -17.27 20.81
N GLU A 146 7.86 -17.92 21.77
CA GLU A 146 6.77 -17.30 22.50
C GLU A 146 7.27 -16.04 23.24
N LEU A 147 6.52 -14.96 23.05
CA LEU A 147 6.81 -13.67 23.64
C LEU A 147 5.76 -13.35 24.70
N PRO A 148 6.16 -12.80 25.86
CA PRO A 148 5.20 -12.28 26.81
C PRO A 148 4.45 -11.12 26.17
N GLU A 149 3.14 -11.27 26.02
CA GLU A 149 2.27 -10.21 25.50
C GLU A 149 2.10 -9.14 26.57
N ARG A 150 2.40 -7.89 26.23
CA ARG A 150 2.21 -6.72 27.09
C ARG A 150 0.83 -6.10 26.84
N SER A 151 0.09 -5.85 27.90
CA SER A 151 -1.13 -5.04 27.87
C SER A 151 -0.78 -3.62 28.29
N TYR A 152 -0.98 -2.66 27.38
CA TYR A 152 -0.68 -1.24 27.62
C TYR A 152 -1.75 -0.59 28.52
N GLY A 153 -2.96 -1.13 28.54
CA GLY A 153 -4.07 -0.67 29.39
C GLY A 153 -4.15 -1.34 30.78
N ALA A 154 -3.08 -1.91 31.28
CA ALA A 154 -3.06 -2.56 32.60
C ALA A 154 -3.20 -1.55 33.75
N ASP A 155 -2.56 -0.38 33.65
CA ASP A 155 -2.68 0.74 34.59
C ASP A 155 -2.77 2.07 33.84
N CYS A 156 -3.95 2.65 33.81
CA CYS A 156 -4.25 3.89 33.09
C CYS A 156 -4.09 5.16 33.91
N ARG A 157 -3.53 5.07 35.11
CA ARG A 157 -3.26 6.25 35.95
C ARG A 157 -2.12 7.06 35.36
N ILE A 158 -2.37 8.33 35.12
CA ILE A 158 -1.36 9.27 34.61
C ILE A 158 -0.36 9.64 35.71
N TYR A 159 -0.84 9.77 36.95
CA TYR A 159 -0.06 10.12 38.12
C TYR A 159 0.03 8.95 39.11
N LEU A 160 1.25 8.54 39.43
CA LEU A 160 1.59 7.43 40.34
C LEU A 160 2.28 7.99 41.57
N PRO A 161 1.56 8.32 42.65
CA PRO A 161 2.17 8.86 43.86
C PRO A 161 3.10 7.89 44.57
N GLU A 162 2.89 6.58 44.36
CA GLU A 162 3.67 5.48 44.95
C GLU A 162 5.08 5.35 44.35
N ASN A 163 5.32 5.91 43.15
CA ASN A 163 6.59 5.80 42.49
C ASN A 163 7.50 7.03 42.82
N PRO A 164 8.52 6.87 43.68
CA PRO A 164 9.35 7.99 44.08
C PRO A 164 10.27 8.51 42.98
N ALA A 165 10.62 7.65 42.00
CA ALA A 165 11.56 7.99 40.95
C ALA A 165 10.90 8.79 39.81
N ASN A 166 9.70 8.42 39.40
CA ASN A 166 8.96 9.10 38.32
C ASN A 166 7.44 8.97 38.54
N LYS A 167 6.83 10.03 39.02
CA LYS A 167 5.39 10.08 39.30
C LYS A 167 4.52 10.01 38.02
N PHE A 168 5.09 10.28 36.85
CA PHE A 168 4.43 10.20 35.52
C PHE A 168 5.00 9.04 34.67
N LYS A 169 5.39 7.95 35.31
CA LYS A 169 6.05 6.81 34.66
C LYS A 169 5.22 6.27 33.47
N ASN A 170 3.92 6.02 33.67
CA ASN A 170 3.07 5.47 32.62
C ASN A 170 3.00 6.41 31.41
N LEU A 171 2.79 7.69 31.63
CA LEU A 171 2.75 8.70 30.59
C LEU A 171 4.09 8.78 29.84
N TYR A 172 5.19 8.75 30.57
CA TYR A 172 6.53 8.86 29.97
C TYR A 172 6.86 7.62 29.11
N GLU A 173 6.58 6.41 29.61
CA GLU A 173 6.81 5.17 28.89
C GLU A 173 5.97 5.06 27.61
N THR A 174 4.74 5.55 27.61
CA THR A 174 3.88 5.57 26.42
C THR A 174 4.32 6.65 25.44
N LEU A 175 4.60 7.87 25.90
CA LEU A 175 4.93 9.00 25.02
C LEU A 175 6.26 8.81 24.27
N PHE A 176 7.22 8.14 24.91
CA PHE A 176 8.55 7.87 24.34
C PHE A 176 8.69 6.43 23.83
N ASP A 177 7.58 5.76 23.55
CA ASP A 177 7.60 4.47 22.88
C ASP A 177 7.85 4.67 21.35
N GLU A 178 8.53 3.71 20.75
CA GLU A 178 8.77 3.67 19.31
C GLU A 178 7.48 3.57 18.48
N PHE A 179 6.39 3.10 19.08
CA PHE A 179 5.06 3.01 18.43
C PHE A 179 4.48 4.38 18.12
N VAL A 180 4.73 5.40 18.94
CA VAL A 180 4.35 6.80 18.65
C VAL A 180 4.95 7.27 17.33
N LEU A 181 6.24 7.01 17.13
CA LEU A 181 6.91 7.34 15.86
C LEU A 181 6.35 6.52 14.68
N ALA A 182 6.08 5.24 14.90
CA ALA A 182 5.48 4.37 13.89
C ALA A 182 4.08 4.85 13.47
N HIS A 183 3.24 5.31 14.40
CA HIS A 183 1.94 5.93 14.12
C HIS A 183 2.10 7.17 13.25
N ILE A 184 2.95 8.11 13.63
CA ILE A 184 3.19 9.35 12.89
C ILE A 184 3.65 9.05 11.45
N ILE A 185 4.65 8.17 11.29
CA ILE A 185 5.19 7.80 9.98
C ILE A 185 4.16 7.03 9.15
N GLY A 186 3.41 6.13 9.79
CA GLY A 186 2.35 5.37 9.13
C GLY A 186 1.26 6.28 8.57
N TRP A 187 0.78 7.25 9.34
CA TRP A 187 -0.23 8.22 8.88
C TRP A 187 0.32 9.20 7.87
N TRP A 188 1.56 9.63 8.01
CA TRP A 188 2.26 10.40 7.00
C TRP A 188 2.32 9.66 5.66
N GLY A 189 2.71 8.38 5.66
CA GLY A 189 2.74 7.54 4.47
C GLY A 189 1.36 7.34 3.84
N LYS A 190 0.32 7.03 4.65
CA LYS A 190 -1.08 6.91 4.18
C LYS A 190 -1.59 8.22 3.56
N ALA A 191 -1.24 9.37 4.14
CA ALA A 191 -1.64 10.67 3.62
C ALA A 191 -1.01 10.97 2.24
N ILE A 192 0.24 10.56 2.02
CA ILE A 192 0.88 10.66 0.70
C ILE A 192 0.18 9.75 -0.33
N LEU A 193 -0.26 8.56 0.09
CA LEU A 193 -0.90 7.59 -0.80
C LEU A 193 -2.33 7.99 -1.16
N ILE A 194 -3.15 8.35 -0.17
CA ILE A 194 -4.61 8.56 -0.32
C ILE A 194 -4.94 9.99 -0.73
N ARG A 195 -4.23 10.99 -0.22
CA ARG A 195 -4.36 12.43 -0.53
C ARG A 195 -5.75 13.03 -0.30
N ASN A 196 -6.59 12.37 0.44
CA ASN A 196 -7.93 12.81 0.79
C ASN A 196 -8.08 12.88 2.31
N GLN A 197 -8.10 14.09 2.85
CA GLN A 197 -8.12 14.31 4.30
C GLN A 197 -9.36 13.72 4.99
N PRO A 198 -10.60 13.86 4.48
CA PRO A 198 -11.76 13.22 5.10
C PRO A 198 -11.64 11.69 5.15
N LEU A 199 -11.14 11.07 4.08
CA LEU A 199 -10.97 9.61 4.02
C LEU A 199 -9.90 9.12 5.00
N LEU A 200 -8.83 9.89 5.19
CA LEU A 200 -7.80 9.58 6.19
C LEU A 200 -8.37 9.61 7.61
N TRP A 201 -9.26 10.57 7.92
CA TRP A 201 -9.93 10.61 9.22
C TRP A 201 -10.90 9.42 9.41
N VAL A 202 -11.61 9.02 8.37
CA VAL A 202 -12.46 7.82 8.42
C VAL A 202 -11.61 6.57 8.70
N LEU A 203 -10.43 6.45 8.08
CA LEU A 203 -9.52 5.36 8.34
C LEU A 203 -8.91 5.42 9.75
N SER A 204 -8.57 6.62 10.24
CA SER A 204 -8.04 6.81 11.60
C SER A 204 -9.03 6.34 12.65
N ILE A 205 -10.24 6.87 12.62
CA ILE A 205 -11.30 6.48 13.55
C ILE A 205 -11.65 5.00 13.35
N GLY A 206 -11.66 4.52 12.10
CA GLY A 206 -11.93 3.12 11.78
C GLY A 206 -10.90 2.17 12.39
N PHE A 207 -9.63 2.56 12.44
CA PHE A 207 -8.57 1.75 13.03
C PHE A 207 -8.74 1.65 14.56
N GLU A 208 -8.97 2.75 15.26
CA GLU A 208 -9.26 2.75 16.70
C GLU A 208 -10.50 1.90 17.05
N MET A 209 -11.53 1.97 16.19
CA MET A 209 -12.71 1.12 16.34
C MET A 209 -12.37 -0.38 16.16
N MET A 210 -11.41 -0.72 15.28
CA MET A 210 -10.94 -2.08 15.14
C MET A 210 -10.13 -2.54 16.36
N GLU A 211 -9.26 -1.69 16.92
CA GLU A 211 -8.53 -1.98 18.15
C GLU A 211 -9.50 -2.25 19.31
N LEU A 212 -10.49 -1.39 19.49
CA LEU A 212 -11.55 -1.62 20.48
C LEU A 212 -12.32 -2.92 20.24
N THR A 213 -12.57 -3.27 18.96
CA THR A 213 -13.26 -4.50 18.58
C THR A 213 -12.44 -5.73 18.93
N PHE A 214 -11.15 -5.73 18.65
CA PHE A 214 -10.26 -6.88 18.86
C PHE A 214 -9.48 -6.86 20.18
N ARG A 215 -9.74 -5.88 21.03
CA ARG A 215 -9.14 -5.74 22.37
C ARG A 215 -9.23 -7.01 23.23
N HIS A 216 -10.31 -7.79 23.07
CA HIS A 216 -10.50 -9.03 23.81
C HIS A 216 -9.66 -10.20 23.27
N MET A 217 -9.11 -10.08 22.05
CA MET A 217 -8.30 -11.09 21.38
C MET A 217 -6.80 -10.78 21.46
N LEU A 218 -6.44 -9.53 21.25
CA LEU A 218 -5.05 -9.08 21.21
C LEU A 218 -4.73 -8.21 22.43
N PRO A 219 -3.87 -8.65 23.35
CA PRO A 219 -3.49 -7.88 24.55
C PRO A 219 -2.90 -6.51 24.20
N ASN A 220 -2.22 -6.38 23.07
CA ASN A 220 -1.63 -5.11 22.60
C ASN A 220 -2.68 -4.05 22.27
N PHE A 221 -3.91 -4.45 21.90
CA PHE A 221 -5.03 -3.53 21.65
C PHE A 221 -5.74 -3.10 22.93
N ASN A 222 -5.31 -3.60 24.09
CA ASN A 222 -5.80 -3.13 25.36
C ASN A 222 -4.96 -1.93 25.80
N GLU A 223 -5.39 -0.75 25.36
CA GLU A 223 -4.75 0.53 25.65
C GLU A 223 -5.56 1.37 26.60
N CYS A 224 -4.93 2.41 27.13
CA CYS A 224 -5.59 3.39 27.96
C CYS A 224 -6.40 4.37 27.10
N TRP A 225 -7.56 4.82 27.59
CA TRP A 225 -8.44 5.73 26.87
C TRP A 225 -7.76 7.03 26.42
N TRP A 226 -6.83 7.55 27.22
CA TRP A 226 -6.08 8.77 26.90
C TRP A 226 -5.00 8.51 25.84
N ASP A 227 -4.50 7.29 25.76
CA ASP A 227 -3.58 6.82 24.73
C ASP A 227 -4.28 6.80 23.38
N SER A 228 -5.28 5.95 23.22
CA SER A 228 -6.05 5.81 21.97
C SER A 228 -6.70 7.11 21.49
N ILE A 229 -7.28 7.93 22.39
CA ILE A 229 -8.03 9.13 21.99
C ILE A 229 -7.11 10.34 21.87
N ILE A 230 -6.31 10.64 22.90
CA ILE A 230 -5.53 11.87 22.93
C ILE A 230 -4.23 11.70 22.17
N LEU A 231 -3.46 10.65 22.48
CA LEU A 231 -2.15 10.47 21.87
C LEU A 231 -2.29 10.00 20.42
N ASP A 232 -3.06 8.96 20.13
CA ASP A 232 -3.14 8.41 18.79
C ASP A 232 -4.00 9.27 17.87
N ILE A 233 -5.28 9.50 18.15
CA ILE A 233 -6.15 10.26 17.22
C ILE A 233 -5.72 11.72 17.14
N PHE A 234 -5.65 12.43 18.29
CA PHE A 234 -5.49 13.89 18.25
C PHE A 234 -4.05 14.35 18.11
N ILE A 235 -3.05 13.56 18.45
CA ILE A 235 -1.64 13.95 18.33
C ILE A 235 -1.00 13.22 17.16
N CYS A 236 -0.84 11.90 17.21
CA CYS A 236 -0.05 11.13 16.24
C CYS A 236 -0.70 11.10 14.86
N ASN A 237 -1.99 10.72 14.80
CA ASN A 237 -2.70 10.59 13.53
C ASN A 237 -2.93 11.96 12.89
N TRP A 238 -3.34 12.96 13.69
CA TRP A 238 -3.49 14.33 13.21
C TRP A 238 -2.17 14.89 12.67
N PHE A 239 -1.07 14.76 13.41
CA PHE A 239 0.23 15.28 12.98
C PHE A 239 0.74 14.53 11.75
N GLY A 240 0.64 13.20 11.72
CA GLY A 240 1.02 12.39 10.57
C GLY A 240 0.22 12.75 9.31
N ILE A 241 -1.10 12.88 9.42
CA ILE A 241 -1.98 13.31 8.32
C ILE A 241 -1.61 14.72 7.86
N TRP A 242 -1.45 15.66 8.78
CA TRP A 242 -1.08 17.04 8.48
C TRP A 242 0.27 17.12 7.75
N ALA A 243 1.29 16.44 8.28
CA ALA A 243 2.63 16.41 7.70
C ALA A 243 2.63 15.77 6.30
N GLY A 244 1.89 14.67 6.12
CA GLY A 244 1.74 14.01 4.84
C GLY A 244 1.02 14.87 3.81
N MET A 245 -0.09 15.50 4.18
CA MET A 245 -0.81 16.44 3.31
C MET A 245 0.02 17.68 2.97
N HIS A 246 0.84 18.17 3.91
CA HIS A 246 1.78 19.25 3.65
C HIS A 246 2.87 18.83 2.66
N THR A 247 3.41 17.61 2.82
CA THR A 247 4.37 17.02 1.88
C THR A 247 3.78 16.94 0.47
N VAL A 248 2.55 16.45 0.33
CA VAL A 248 1.84 16.40 -0.96
C VAL A 248 1.71 17.79 -1.57
N ARG A 249 1.23 18.79 -0.82
CA ARG A 249 1.09 20.18 -1.31
C ARG A 249 2.43 20.78 -1.72
N TYR A 250 3.50 20.48 -1.00
CA TYR A 250 4.83 20.96 -1.34
C TYR A 250 5.31 20.42 -2.69
N PHE A 251 4.96 19.18 -3.04
CA PHE A 251 5.33 18.56 -4.31
C PHE A 251 4.36 18.87 -5.45
N ASP A 252 3.06 19.01 -5.20
CA ASP A 252 2.02 19.29 -6.24
C ASP A 252 2.18 20.67 -6.89
N GLY A 253 2.71 21.67 -6.17
CA GLY A 253 2.92 23.01 -6.68
C GLY A 253 4.11 23.19 -7.65
N LYS A 254 4.86 22.12 -7.91
CA LYS A 254 6.08 22.19 -8.72
C LYS A 254 5.91 21.46 -10.03
N THR A 255 5.72 22.23 -11.11
CA THR A 255 5.95 21.74 -12.49
C THR A 255 7.45 21.42 -12.61
N TYR A 256 7.80 20.16 -12.42
CA TYR A 256 9.17 19.73 -12.64
C TYR A 256 9.45 19.69 -14.14
N LYS A 257 10.25 20.61 -14.64
CA LYS A 257 11.03 20.35 -15.85
C LYS A 257 11.94 19.18 -15.53
N TRP A 258 11.71 18.04 -16.17
CA TRP A 258 12.38 16.80 -15.84
C TRP A 258 13.83 16.83 -16.33
N VAL A 259 14.68 17.58 -15.62
CA VAL A 259 16.13 17.54 -15.81
C VAL A 259 16.66 16.26 -15.19
N GLY A 260 17.43 15.48 -15.93
CA GLY A 260 17.99 14.20 -15.45
C GLY A 260 18.74 14.32 -14.13
N LEU A 261 18.85 13.22 -13.39
CA LEU A 261 19.52 13.16 -12.08
C LEU A 261 21.00 13.64 -12.18
N SER A 262 21.65 13.31 -13.31
CA SER A 262 23.04 13.70 -13.61
C SER A 262 23.23 15.21 -13.74
N ARG A 263 22.19 15.94 -14.14
CA ARG A 263 22.25 17.41 -14.32
C ARG A 263 21.95 18.19 -13.06
N GLN A 264 21.66 17.53 -11.92
CA GLN A 264 21.44 18.22 -10.65
C GLN A 264 22.76 18.59 -10.01
N PRO A 265 23.00 19.88 -9.69
CA PRO A 265 24.31 20.36 -9.24
C PRO A 265 24.68 19.87 -7.84
N ASN A 266 23.69 19.61 -6.96
CA ASN A 266 23.91 19.28 -5.56
C ASN A 266 23.39 17.90 -5.18
N ILE A 267 24.04 17.22 -4.23
CA ILE A 267 23.61 15.92 -3.66
C ILE A 267 22.20 16.05 -3.08
N ILE A 268 21.90 17.13 -2.37
CA ILE A 268 20.55 17.40 -1.83
C ILE A 268 19.52 17.50 -2.95
N GLY A 269 19.85 18.13 -4.08
CA GLY A 269 19.01 18.19 -5.27
C GLY A 269 18.76 16.81 -5.87
N LYS A 270 19.78 15.94 -5.93
CA LYS A 270 19.66 14.55 -6.40
C LYS A 270 18.74 13.73 -5.49
N VAL A 271 18.95 13.81 -4.16
CA VAL A 271 18.10 13.12 -3.17
C VAL A 271 16.65 13.60 -3.27
N LYS A 272 16.44 14.91 -3.28
CA LYS A 272 15.10 15.52 -3.40
C LYS A 272 14.41 15.12 -4.71
N ARG A 273 15.18 15.04 -5.80
CA ARG A 273 14.71 14.58 -7.10
C ARG A 273 14.31 13.10 -7.08
N THR A 274 15.13 12.25 -6.47
CA THR A 274 14.83 10.81 -6.33
C THR A 274 13.58 10.59 -5.49
N LEU A 275 13.46 11.25 -4.34
CA LEU A 275 12.27 11.17 -3.48
C LEU A 275 11.02 11.70 -4.20
N GLY A 276 11.14 12.80 -4.96
CA GLY A 276 10.04 13.36 -5.75
C GLY A 276 9.51 12.43 -6.86
N GLN A 277 10.29 11.43 -7.28
CA GLN A 277 9.86 10.43 -8.26
C GLN A 277 8.87 9.41 -7.69
N PHE A 278 8.91 9.17 -6.38
CA PHE A 278 7.96 8.29 -5.69
C PHE A 278 6.62 8.98 -5.37
N THR A 279 6.53 10.30 -5.61
CA THR A 279 5.26 11.01 -5.48
C THR A 279 4.54 11.01 -6.82
N PRO A 280 3.27 10.57 -6.90
CA PRO A 280 2.50 10.60 -8.13
C PRO A 280 2.33 12.05 -8.62
N ALA A 281 2.62 12.30 -9.91
CA ALA A 281 2.69 13.64 -10.46
C ALA A 281 1.35 14.39 -10.55
N HIS A 282 0.23 13.68 -10.73
CA HIS A 282 -1.11 14.24 -10.89
C HIS A 282 -2.15 13.39 -10.17
N TRP A 283 -2.64 13.86 -9.04
CA TRP A 283 -3.82 13.31 -8.38
C TRP A 283 -4.73 14.46 -7.97
N ASP A 284 -5.91 14.53 -8.54
CA ASP A 284 -6.91 15.48 -8.14
C ASP A 284 -7.55 15.07 -6.80
N LYS A 285 -7.79 16.06 -5.94
CA LYS A 285 -8.35 15.86 -4.59
C LYS A 285 -9.74 15.23 -4.60
N ASP A 286 -10.45 15.35 -5.74
CA ASP A 286 -11.85 14.97 -5.89
C ASP A 286 -12.04 13.52 -6.37
N GLU A 287 -10.96 12.75 -6.56
CA GLU A 287 -11.00 11.42 -7.16
C GLU A 287 -11.73 10.38 -6.29
N TRP A 288 -11.81 10.60 -4.97
CA TRP A 288 -12.40 9.64 -4.03
C TRP A 288 -13.84 9.91 -3.63
N HIS A 289 -14.52 10.92 -4.14
CA HIS A 289 -15.85 11.34 -3.67
C HIS A 289 -16.82 10.16 -3.47
N PRO A 290 -17.05 9.70 -2.21
CA PRO A 290 -17.91 8.57 -1.95
C PRO A 290 -19.38 8.87 -2.21
N LEU A 291 -19.76 10.17 -2.19
CA LEU A 291 -21.13 10.62 -2.33
C LEU A 291 -21.59 10.83 -3.79
N LEU A 292 -20.78 10.45 -4.77
CA LEU A 292 -21.17 10.53 -6.20
C LEU A 292 -22.21 9.48 -6.61
N GLY A 293 -22.50 8.50 -5.76
CA GLY A 293 -23.52 7.49 -5.98
C GLY A 293 -23.33 6.25 -5.10
N PRO A 294 -24.36 5.42 -4.96
CA PRO A 294 -24.30 4.24 -4.08
C PRO A 294 -23.17 3.28 -4.46
N TRP A 295 -22.95 3.08 -5.75
CA TRP A 295 -21.87 2.21 -6.24
C TRP A 295 -20.49 2.77 -5.92
N ARG A 296 -20.29 4.09 -6.08
CA ARG A 296 -19.04 4.76 -5.73
C ARG A 296 -18.76 4.66 -4.23
N PHE A 297 -19.80 4.79 -3.42
CA PHE A 297 -19.69 4.62 -1.98
C PHE A 297 -19.17 3.22 -1.61
N ILE A 298 -19.74 2.16 -2.20
CA ILE A 298 -19.30 0.78 -1.98
C ILE A 298 -17.84 0.60 -2.37
N GLN A 299 -17.41 1.18 -3.49
CA GLN A 299 -16.03 1.07 -3.96
C GLN A 299 -15.03 1.74 -3.00
N VAL A 300 -15.36 2.94 -2.51
CA VAL A 300 -14.52 3.64 -1.52
C VAL A 300 -14.53 2.93 -0.17
N LEU A 301 -15.68 2.42 0.26
CA LEU A 301 -15.80 1.62 1.47
C LEU A 301 -14.96 0.34 1.37
N SER A 302 -14.97 -0.34 0.23
CA SER A 302 -14.14 -1.53 0.00
C SER A 302 -12.65 -1.22 0.11
N LEU A 303 -12.20 -0.07 -0.39
CA LEU A 303 -10.83 0.39 -0.21
C LEU A 303 -10.48 0.57 1.27
N CYS A 304 -11.36 1.23 2.04
CA CYS A 304 -11.18 1.40 3.49
C CYS A 304 -11.08 0.05 4.21
N ILE A 305 -11.97 -0.90 3.89
CA ILE A 305 -11.95 -2.24 4.48
C ILE A 305 -10.64 -2.95 4.19
N VAL A 306 -10.14 -2.90 2.94
CA VAL A 306 -8.85 -3.51 2.58
C VAL A 306 -7.70 -2.87 3.37
N PHE A 307 -7.66 -1.55 3.48
CA PHE A 307 -6.62 -0.86 4.27
C PHE A 307 -6.63 -1.30 5.74
N LEU A 308 -7.80 -1.30 6.38
CA LEU A 308 -7.95 -1.73 7.77
C LEU A 308 -7.59 -3.20 7.95
N THR A 309 -7.94 -4.07 6.98
CA THR A 309 -7.59 -5.49 7.02
C THR A 309 -6.08 -5.70 6.93
N VAL A 310 -5.38 -4.97 6.07
CA VAL A 310 -3.91 -5.05 5.94
C VAL A 310 -3.22 -4.63 7.25
N GLU A 311 -3.73 -3.62 7.93
CA GLU A 311 -3.22 -3.18 9.23
C GLU A 311 -3.48 -4.22 10.31
N LEU A 312 -4.72 -4.71 10.43
CA LEU A 312 -5.08 -5.77 11.36
C LEU A 312 -4.24 -7.04 11.14
N ASN A 313 -4.05 -7.45 9.91
CA ASN A 313 -3.23 -8.61 9.58
C ASN A 313 -1.81 -8.49 10.14
N THR A 314 -1.24 -7.28 10.25
CA THR A 314 0.08 -7.06 10.85
C THR A 314 0.12 -7.55 12.30
N PHE A 315 -0.87 -7.17 13.08
CA PHE A 315 -0.95 -7.51 14.50
C PHE A 315 -1.29 -8.99 14.71
N PHE A 316 -2.26 -9.52 13.95
CA PHE A 316 -2.64 -10.92 14.06
C PHE A 316 -1.54 -11.87 13.59
N LEU A 317 -0.84 -11.58 12.50
CA LEU A 317 0.30 -12.38 12.04
C LEU A 317 1.44 -12.39 13.07
N LYS A 318 1.75 -11.22 13.64
CA LYS A 318 2.74 -11.08 14.70
C LYS A 318 2.39 -11.95 15.90
N PHE A 319 1.14 -11.89 16.35
CA PHE A 319 0.65 -12.70 17.47
C PHE A 319 0.64 -14.20 17.17
N CYS A 320 0.08 -14.61 16.03
CA CYS A 320 -0.05 -16.02 15.66
C CYS A 320 1.31 -16.71 15.42
N LEU A 321 2.26 -15.99 14.80
CA LEU A 321 3.55 -16.53 14.39
C LEU A 321 4.68 -16.23 15.39
N TRP A 322 4.39 -15.55 16.50
CA TRP A 322 5.38 -15.14 17.49
C TRP A 322 6.52 -14.32 16.87
N ILE A 323 6.16 -13.23 16.21
CA ILE A 323 7.11 -12.30 15.60
C ILE A 323 7.36 -11.15 16.58
N PRO A 324 8.60 -10.93 17.08
CA PRO A 324 8.89 -9.80 17.94
C PRO A 324 8.59 -8.46 17.27
N PRO A 325 8.02 -7.47 17.99
CA PRO A 325 7.65 -6.18 17.39
C PRO A 325 8.84 -5.46 16.75
N ARG A 326 10.02 -5.60 17.32
CA ARG A 326 11.28 -4.98 16.85
C ARG A 326 12.00 -5.77 15.76
N ASN A 327 11.45 -6.91 15.33
CA ASN A 327 12.11 -7.71 14.31
C ASN A 327 12.01 -7.05 12.94
N SER A 328 13.11 -7.06 12.19
CA SER A 328 13.20 -6.44 10.85
C SER A 328 12.18 -6.99 9.84
N VAL A 329 11.68 -8.20 10.02
CA VAL A 329 10.63 -8.80 9.17
C VAL A 329 9.36 -7.94 9.16
N VAL A 330 8.99 -7.35 10.30
CA VAL A 330 7.84 -6.43 10.40
C VAL A 330 8.09 -5.20 9.53
N ILE A 331 9.28 -4.60 9.65
CA ILE A 331 9.67 -3.41 8.88
C ILE A 331 9.69 -3.72 7.38
N TYR A 332 10.27 -4.86 6.97
CA TYR A 332 10.30 -5.26 5.56
C TYR A 332 8.90 -5.48 4.99
N ARG A 333 8.00 -6.09 5.77
CA ARG A 333 6.59 -6.22 5.36
C ARG A 333 5.92 -4.86 5.18
N LEU A 334 6.09 -3.92 6.12
CA LEU A 334 5.51 -2.58 6.03
C LEU A 334 6.05 -1.80 4.82
N ILE A 335 7.35 -1.87 4.55
CA ILE A 335 7.97 -1.25 3.38
C ILE A 335 7.41 -1.88 2.09
N LEU A 336 7.31 -3.21 2.02
CA LEU A 336 6.76 -3.90 0.85
C LEU A 336 5.30 -3.47 0.61
N TRP A 337 4.47 -3.43 1.65
CA TRP A 337 3.09 -2.98 1.54
C TRP A 337 3.00 -1.51 1.10
N TRP A 338 3.86 -0.65 1.62
CA TRP A 338 3.88 0.76 1.21
C TRP A 338 4.26 0.91 -0.26
N LEU A 339 5.29 0.21 -0.72
CA LEU A 339 5.71 0.21 -2.13
C LEU A 339 4.65 -0.39 -3.05
N LEU A 340 3.99 -1.47 -2.62
CA LEU A 340 2.92 -2.12 -3.37
C LEU A 340 1.66 -1.26 -3.45
N ALA A 341 1.34 -0.51 -2.39
CA ALA A 341 0.17 0.36 -2.33
C ALA A 341 0.24 1.51 -3.36
N ILE A 342 1.42 2.02 -3.68
CA ILE A 342 1.58 3.12 -4.66
C ILE A 342 0.97 2.77 -6.03
N PRO A 343 1.40 1.69 -6.74
CA PRO A 343 0.79 1.30 -7.99
C PRO A 343 -0.64 0.80 -7.83
N THR A 344 -0.96 0.10 -6.74
CA THR A 344 -2.30 -0.43 -6.46
C THR A 344 -3.34 0.68 -6.38
N ILE A 345 -3.09 1.72 -5.60
CA ILE A 345 -4.02 2.86 -5.45
C ILE A 345 -4.18 3.59 -6.78
N ARG A 346 -3.09 3.75 -7.54
CA ARG A 346 -3.13 4.37 -8.86
C ARG A 346 -3.99 3.57 -9.86
N GLU A 347 -3.78 2.25 -9.93
CA GLU A 347 -4.58 1.37 -10.79
C GLU A 347 -6.06 1.37 -10.39
N TYR A 348 -6.33 1.30 -9.08
CA TYR A 348 -7.69 1.30 -8.56
C TYR A 348 -8.41 2.62 -8.87
N ASN A 349 -7.73 3.74 -8.67
CA ASN A 349 -8.28 5.06 -8.97
C ASN A 349 -8.59 5.23 -10.47
N THR A 350 -7.67 4.82 -11.33
CA THR A 350 -7.88 4.84 -12.79
C THR A 350 -9.10 3.99 -13.19
N TYR A 351 -9.26 2.80 -12.57
CA TYR A 351 -10.43 1.94 -12.78
C TYR A 351 -11.73 2.63 -12.33
N LEU A 352 -11.71 3.33 -11.20
CA LEU A 352 -12.88 4.04 -10.70
C LEU A 352 -13.31 5.19 -11.62
N GLN A 353 -12.36 5.95 -12.16
CA GLN A 353 -12.64 7.06 -13.07
C GLN A 353 -13.23 6.58 -14.40
N ASP A 354 -12.69 5.55 -15.00
CA ASP A 354 -13.19 5.02 -16.27
C ASP A 354 -14.65 4.54 -16.16
N ARG A 355 -15.01 3.91 -15.05
CA ARG A 355 -16.41 3.49 -14.81
C ARG A 355 -17.35 4.67 -14.61
N PHE A 356 -16.88 5.74 -13.97
CA PHE A 356 -17.70 6.92 -13.75
C PHE A 356 -18.02 7.64 -15.08
N ILE A 357 -17.05 7.79 -15.97
CA ILE A 357 -17.24 8.39 -17.29
C ILE A 357 -18.22 7.58 -18.13
N LEU A 358 -18.19 6.25 -18.02
CA LEU A 358 -19.10 5.36 -18.74
C LEU A 358 -20.57 5.52 -18.28
N HIS A 359 -20.81 5.78 -16.99
CA HIS A 359 -22.16 6.02 -16.45
C HIS A 359 -22.72 7.41 -16.80
N LEU A 360 -21.87 8.40 -17.03
CA LEU A 360 -22.28 9.76 -17.39
C LEU A 360 -22.48 9.93 -18.91
N SER A 361 -21.82 9.13 -19.74
CA SER A 361 -21.86 9.23 -21.19
C SER A 361 -23.02 8.39 -21.75
N CYS A 362 -24.21 8.95 -21.80
CA CYS A 362 -25.35 8.44 -22.59
C CYS A 362 -25.19 8.66 -24.10
N SER A 363 -23.97 8.75 -24.61
CA SER A 363 -23.75 8.95 -26.05
C SER A 363 -23.76 7.62 -26.81
N PRO A 364 -24.50 7.48 -27.91
CA PRO A 364 -24.53 6.26 -28.74
C PRO A 364 -23.27 6.16 -29.62
N GLY A 365 -22.11 6.08 -28.98
CA GLY A 365 -20.84 5.85 -29.64
C GLY A 365 -20.34 4.40 -29.41
N PRO A 366 -19.35 3.92 -30.17
CA PRO A 366 -18.80 2.58 -29.96
C PRO A 366 -18.28 2.49 -28.51
N MET A 367 -18.81 1.52 -27.75
CA MET A 367 -18.45 1.28 -26.34
C MET A 367 -16.94 1.10 -26.23
N LYS A 368 -16.27 2.08 -25.60
CA LYS A 368 -14.86 1.91 -25.23
C LYS A 368 -14.73 0.75 -24.23
N PRO A 369 -13.79 -0.18 -24.43
CA PRO A 369 -13.62 -1.29 -23.51
C PRO A 369 -13.33 -0.74 -22.09
N VAL A 370 -14.12 -1.17 -21.11
CA VAL A 370 -13.91 -0.80 -19.70
C VAL A 370 -12.54 -1.29 -19.28
N LYS A 371 -11.69 -0.40 -18.76
CA LYS A 371 -10.40 -0.80 -18.20
C LYS A 371 -10.62 -1.81 -17.07
N LYS A 372 -9.87 -2.89 -17.12
CA LYS A 372 -9.87 -3.92 -16.08
C LYS A 372 -9.08 -3.42 -14.87
N VAL A 373 -9.40 -3.98 -13.70
CA VAL A 373 -8.58 -3.79 -12.49
C VAL A 373 -7.16 -4.27 -12.78
N GLY A 374 -6.17 -3.47 -12.42
CA GLY A 374 -4.77 -3.73 -12.73
C GLY A 374 -4.17 -4.89 -11.94
N ALA A 375 -3.03 -5.38 -12.39
CA ALA A 375 -2.34 -6.53 -11.81
C ALA A 375 -1.90 -6.31 -10.35
N TYR A 376 -1.52 -5.09 -9.99
CA TYR A 376 -1.14 -4.75 -8.61
C TYR A 376 -2.33 -4.75 -7.66
N CYS A 377 -3.51 -4.31 -8.10
CA CYS A 377 -4.72 -4.42 -7.30
C CYS A 377 -5.05 -5.88 -6.99
N TRP A 378 -4.99 -6.77 -7.98
CA TRP A 378 -5.22 -8.19 -7.79
C TRP A 378 -4.19 -8.83 -6.88
N LEU A 379 -2.92 -8.50 -7.04
CA LEU A 379 -1.82 -9.00 -6.22
C LEU A 379 -1.95 -8.54 -4.76
N SER A 380 -2.26 -7.27 -4.54
CA SER A 380 -2.50 -6.72 -3.19
C SER A 380 -3.69 -7.41 -2.52
N LEU A 381 -4.78 -7.58 -3.24
CA LEU A 381 -5.97 -8.27 -2.72
C LEU A 381 -5.67 -9.74 -2.40
N ALA A 382 -4.94 -10.45 -3.26
CA ALA A 382 -4.53 -11.82 -3.02
C ALA A 382 -3.67 -11.96 -1.77
N ILE A 383 -2.67 -11.09 -1.59
CA ILE A 383 -1.83 -11.06 -0.40
C ILE A 383 -2.68 -10.79 0.85
N CYS A 384 -3.55 -9.77 0.81
CA CYS A 384 -4.42 -9.42 1.92
C CYS A 384 -5.32 -10.60 2.35
N ILE A 385 -5.90 -11.31 1.37
CA ILE A 385 -6.76 -12.48 1.63
C ILE A 385 -5.94 -13.63 2.23
N VAL A 386 -4.77 -13.95 1.67
CA VAL A 386 -3.95 -15.05 2.19
C VAL A 386 -3.44 -14.75 3.60
N GLU A 387 -3.01 -13.52 3.89
CA GLU A 387 -2.68 -13.09 5.25
C GLU A 387 -3.87 -13.27 6.21
N LEU A 388 -5.05 -12.82 5.80
CA LEU A 388 -6.28 -12.97 6.60
C LEU A 388 -6.61 -14.45 6.86
N LEU A 389 -6.48 -15.33 5.85
CA LEU A 389 -6.69 -16.76 6.00
C LEU A 389 -5.70 -17.40 6.98
N ILE A 390 -4.43 -16.97 6.96
CA ILE A 390 -3.41 -17.39 7.92
C ILE A 390 -3.81 -16.95 9.33
N CYS A 391 -4.23 -15.69 9.50
CA CYS A 391 -4.68 -15.16 10.79
C CYS A 391 -5.88 -15.94 11.34
N ILE A 392 -6.87 -16.26 10.51
CA ILE A 392 -8.04 -17.06 10.89
C ILE A 392 -7.62 -18.48 11.26
N LYS A 393 -6.84 -19.14 10.41
CA LYS A 393 -6.43 -20.55 10.61
C LYS A 393 -5.57 -20.70 11.85
N PHE A 394 -4.56 -19.87 12.03
CA PHE A 394 -3.63 -19.99 13.14
C PHE A 394 -4.17 -19.37 14.43
N GLY A 395 -5.09 -18.42 14.32
CA GLY A 395 -5.81 -17.84 15.46
C GLY A 395 -6.80 -18.78 16.11
N HIS A 396 -7.25 -19.82 15.40
CA HIS A 396 -8.22 -20.77 15.94
C HIS A 396 -7.67 -21.42 17.24
N GLY A 397 -8.44 -21.31 18.32
CA GLY A 397 -8.09 -21.85 19.63
C GLY A 397 -7.03 -21.03 20.43
N LEU A 398 -6.50 -19.93 19.88
CA LEU A 398 -5.60 -19.04 20.64
C LEU A 398 -6.37 -18.04 21.51
N TYR A 399 -7.59 -17.69 21.14
CA TYR A 399 -8.35 -16.65 21.80
C TYR A 399 -9.30 -17.26 22.84
N PRO A 400 -9.06 -17.01 24.14
CA PRO A 400 -9.81 -17.66 25.22
C PRO A 400 -11.24 -17.12 25.37
N LYS A 401 -11.52 -15.92 24.85
CA LYS A 401 -12.80 -15.24 25.02
C LYS A 401 -13.54 -15.10 23.69
N PRO A 402 -14.81 -15.51 23.62
CA PRO A 402 -15.64 -15.22 22.45
C PRO A 402 -15.87 -13.71 22.33
N MET A 403 -16.27 -13.29 21.12
CA MET A 403 -16.61 -11.89 20.87
C MET A 403 -17.73 -11.42 21.80
N PRO A 404 -17.56 -10.29 22.52
CA PRO A 404 -18.60 -9.76 23.39
C PRO A 404 -19.91 -9.46 22.64
N ILE A 405 -21.04 -9.82 23.23
CA ILE A 405 -22.37 -9.68 22.59
C ILE A 405 -22.64 -8.24 22.15
N TRP A 406 -22.23 -7.26 22.94
CA TRP A 406 -22.44 -5.85 22.60
C TRP A 406 -21.71 -5.43 21.31
N LEU A 407 -20.52 -6.00 21.03
CA LEU A 407 -19.79 -5.78 19.76
C LEU A 407 -20.53 -6.42 18.58
N VAL A 408 -21.08 -7.62 18.76
CA VAL A 408 -21.89 -8.26 17.72
C VAL A 408 -23.11 -7.41 17.39
N ILE A 409 -23.82 -6.90 18.41
CA ILE A 409 -24.97 -6.01 18.23
C ILE A 409 -24.55 -4.71 17.54
N PHE A 410 -23.46 -4.10 18.00
CA PHE A 410 -22.93 -2.86 17.42
C PHE A 410 -22.62 -3.03 15.92
N TRP A 411 -21.80 -4.02 15.54
CA TRP A 411 -21.42 -4.22 14.13
C TRP A 411 -22.59 -4.67 13.25
N SER A 412 -23.52 -5.47 13.79
CA SER A 412 -24.75 -5.82 13.11
C SER A 412 -25.60 -4.59 12.83
N SER A 413 -25.72 -3.68 13.81
CA SER A 413 -26.45 -2.43 13.65
C SER A 413 -25.81 -1.50 12.63
N VAL A 414 -24.48 -1.39 12.62
CA VAL A 414 -23.72 -0.64 11.60
C VAL A 414 -23.96 -1.23 10.21
N GLY A 415 -23.90 -2.56 10.08
CA GLY A 415 -24.16 -3.24 8.81
C GLY A 415 -25.57 -2.97 8.29
N VAL A 416 -26.58 -3.10 9.16
CA VAL A 416 -27.99 -2.80 8.81
C VAL A 416 -28.16 -1.33 8.42
N ALA A 417 -27.53 -0.41 9.14
CA ALA A 417 -27.59 1.02 8.82
C ALA A 417 -26.98 1.34 7.45
N ILE A 418 -25.83 0.76 7.12
CA ILE A 418 -25.19 0.94 5.80
C ILE A 418 -26.07 0.38 4.68
N VAL A 419 -26.60 -0.83 4.84
CA VAL A 419 -27.48 -1.45 3.84
C VAL A 419 -28.76 -0.61 3.65
N THR A 420 -29.39 -0.20 4.74
CA THR A 420 -30.58 0.66 4.70
C THR A 420 -30.30 1.98 4.01
N PHE A 421 -29.19 2.63 4.34
CA PHE A 421 -28.76 3.87 3.70
C PHE A 421 -28.57 3.69 2.19
N LEU A 422 -27.90 2.62 1.76
CA LEU A 422 -27.66 2.33 0.34
C LEU A 422 -28.96 2.04 -0.40
N LEU A 423 -29.90 1.30 0.20
CA LEU A 423 -31.21 1.03 -0.39
C LEU A 423 -32.04 2.30 -0.53
N LEU A 424 -32.13 3.12 0.51
CA LEU A 424 -32.84 4.40 0.47
C LEU A 424 -32.24 5.35 -0.57
N TRP A 425 -30.90 5.42 -0.63
CA TRP A 425 -30.20 6.24 -1.60
C TRP A 425 -30.42 5.78 -3.03
N SER A 426 -30.40 4.47 -3.26
CA SER A 426 -30.68 3.89 -4.58
C SER A 426 -32.13 4.13 -5.04
N TRP A 427 -33.10 4.18 -4.11
CA TRP A 427 -34.52 4.41 -4.40
C TRP A 427 -34.88 5.89 -4.65
N HIS A 428 -34.14 6.81 -4.07
CA HIS A 428 -34.43 8.23 -4.14
C HIS A 428 -34.58 8.80 -5.58
N PRO A 429 -33.75 8.43 -6.56
CA PRO A 429 -33.92 8.85 -7.95
C PRO A 429 -35.24 8.35 -8.58
N HIS A 430 -35.68 7.16 -8.25
CA HIS A 430 -36.92 6.56 -8.75
C HIS A 430 -38.16 7.28 -8.21
N LEU A 431 -38.13 7.76 -6.98
CA LEU A 431 -39.19 8.56 -6.39
C LEU A 431 -39.33 9.92 -7.06
N ILE A 432 -38.22 10.57 -7.42
CA ILE A 432 -38.22 11.87 -8.11
C ILE A 432 -38.72 11.73 -9.54
N LEU A 433 -38.27 10.69 -10.26
CA LEU A 433 -38.71 10.40 -11.64
C LEU A 433 -40.18 9.97 -11.70
N GLY A 434 -40.65 9.20 -10.71
CA GLY A 434 -42.07 8.85 -10.59
C GLY A 434 -42.99 10.03 -10.33
N LYS A 435 -42.51 11.04 -9.60
CA LYS A 435 -43.27 12.27 -9.33
C LYS A 435 -43.36 13.23 -10.55
N LYS A 436 -42.42 13.15 -11.49
CA LYS A 436 -42.42 13.94 -12.76
C LYS A 436 -43.27 13.31 -13.87
N ARG A 437 -43.75 12.08 -13.71
CA ARG A 437 -44.64 11.38 -14.65
C ARG A 437 -46.11 11.39 -14.23
N ARG A 438 -46.46 11.97 -13.10
CA ARG A 438 -47.80 12.26 -12.66
C ARG A 438 -48.02 13.78 -12.73
#